data_96726a4396c7f9ba8c6d322aa471bf8f
#
_entry.id   96726a4396c7f9ba8c6d322aa471bf8f
#
_cell.length_a   1.000
_cell.length_b   1.000
_cell.length_c   1.000
_cell.angle_alpha   90.00
_cell.angle_beta   90.00
_cell.angle_gamma   90.00
#
_symmetry.space_group_name_H-M   'P 1'
#
loop_
_entity.id
_entity.type
_entity.pdbx_description
1 polymer ?
#
loop_
_entity_poly.entity_id
_entity_poly.type
_entity_poly.pdbx_seq_one_letter_code
_entity_poly.pdbx_strand_id
1 'polypeptide(L)'
;DDTRIRLYSDYLPVLVRKGGFHETVRKMVHYVYDNREDFLFNGQPKLRGPGDLKQNGRRSLEAVMILAGQIARAYENGYGYFKANSRFHTKKVPAVEDLERIQSITPATLGYIVSHPEELRQVNSSRGIAIGNCMYQPRKTLTIQNVYSYDIYENRVLLDFLKTVIRSIEEMKQQCEKLLGRIPDKKIYDTEYVYSPFLILSQTGKMLEEGKEKLSALHKKLTRLYEMYSKIYRMTGNCMSGPPKATPVFMHVPGYNRMFA
;
A
#
# COMPACT_ATOMS: atom_id res chain seq x y z
N ASP A 1 75.34 -1.64 7.52
CA ASP A 1 74.15 -1.25 6.72
C ASP A 1 72.98 -2.03 7.19
N ASP A 2 72.22 -1.37 8.07
CA ASP A 2 71.03 -1.94 8.72
C ASP A 2 69.80 -1.52 7.88
N THR A 3 69.52 -2.28 6.84
CA THR A 3 68.35 -2.07 5.99
C THR A 3 67.11 -2.63 6.72
N ARG A 4 66.50 -1.80 7.55
CA ARG A 4 65.21 -2.13 8.16
C ARG A 4 64.11 -2.04 7.11
N ILE A 5 63.60 -3.18 6.65
CA ILE A 5 62.40 -3.23 5.83
C ILE A 5 61.18 -2.95 6.75
N ARG A 6 60.55 -1.81 6.55
CA ARG A 6 59.28 -1.52 7.22
C ARG A 6 58.16 -2.07 6.32
N LEU A 7 57.48 -3.13 6.79
CA LEU A 7 56.26 -3.61 6.20
C LEU A 7 55.09 -2.81 6.81
N TYR A 8 54.42 -2.05 5.98
CA TYR A 8 53.15 -1.40 6.35
C TYR A 8 52.03 -2.34 5.92
N SER A 9 51.25 -2.83 6.88
CA SER A 9 50.00 -3.49 6.54
C SER A 9 48.92 -2.42 6.39
N ASP A 10 48.26 -2.42 5.25
CA ASP A 10 47.02 -1.66 5.10
C ASP A 10 45.95 -2.22 6.03
N TYR A 11 45.49 -1.42 6.96
CA TYR A 11 44.36 -1.63 7.85
C TYR A 11 44.15 -3.05 8.35
N LEU A 12 44.47 -3.31 9.61
CA LEU A 12 44.00 -4.49 10.33
C LEU A 12 42.61 -4.21 10.92
N PRO A 13 41.51 -4.72 10.36
CA PRO A 13 40.22 -4.54 10.97
C PRO A 13 40.15 -5.35 12.25
N VAL A 14 40.10 -4.69 13.40
CA VAL A 14 39.86 -5.32 14.69
C VAL A 14 38.37 -5.70 14.75
N LEU A 15 38.06 -6.96 14.45
CA LEU A 15 36.72 -7.51 14.65
C LEU A 15 36.53 -7.81 16.13
N VAL A 16 35.74 -7.00 16.80
CA VAL A 16 35.36 -7.25 18.21
C VAL A 16 34.45 -8.46 18.27
N ARG A 17 34.94 -9.53 18.88
CA ARG A 17 34.38 -10.89 18.87
C ARG A 17 33.11 -11.11 19.72
N LYS A 18 32.62 -10.12 20.46
CA LYS A 18 31.39 -10.26 21.28
C LYS A 18 30.16 -9.78 20.50
N GLY A 19 29.41 -10.75 20.02
CA GLY A 19 28.11 -10.54 19.39
C GLY A 19 28.19 -9.48 18.30
N GLY A 20 28.39 -9.90 17.05
CA GLY A 20 28.83 -9.07 15.94
C GLY A 20 28.40 -7.62 15.99
N PHE A 21 29.36 -6.74 15.79
CA PHE A 21 29.16 -5.29 15.65
C PHE A 21 27.93 -4.97 14.77
N HIS A 22 27.74 -5.75 13.70
CA HIS A 22 26.56 -5.68 12.84
C HIS A 22 25.26 -5.94 13.56
N GLU A 23 25.21 -6.92 14.47
CA GLU A 23 23.97 -7.21 15.21
C GLU A 23 23.65 -6.11 16.22
N THR A 24 24.65 -5.55 16.87
CA THR A 24 24.47 -4.41 17.78
C THR A 24 24.02 -3.17 17.03
N VAL A 25 24.69 -2.82 15.92
CA VAL A 25 24.28 -1.69 15.07
C VAL A 25 22.88 -1.89 14.52
N ARG A 26 22.56 -3.10 14.09
CA ARG A 26 21.23 -3.45 13.62
C ARG A 26 20.16 -3.28 14.70
N LYS A 27 20.42 -3.77 15.92
CA LYS A 27 19.53 -3.55 17.08
C LYS A 27 19.36 -2.08 17.41
N MET A 28 20.45 -1.29 17.34
CA MET A 28 20.39 0.17 17.54
C MET A 28 19.55 0.86 16.45
N VAL A 29 19.75 0.50 15.20
CA VAL A 29 18.97 1.02 14.08
C VAL A 29 17.50 0.67 14.25
N HIS A 30 17.16 -0.59 14.56
CA HIS A 30 15.78 -0.98 14.85
C HIS A 30 15.19 -0.21 16.02
N TYR A 31 15.93 -0.07 17.11
CA TYR A 31 15.48 0.69 18.27
C TYR A 31 15.17 2.16 17.92
N VAL A 32 16.02 2.81 17.11
CA VAL A 32 15.81 4.19 16.68
C VAL A 32 14.59 4.28 15.77
N TYR A 33 14.40 3.34 14.84
CA TYR A 33 13.22 3.29 13.98
C TYR A 33 11.92 3.05 14.77
N ASP A 34 11.96 2.18 15.77
CA ASP A 34 10.77 1.84 16.56
C ASP A 34 10.38 2.90 17.59
N ASN A 35 11.34 3.71 18.07
CA ASN A 35 11.11 4.63 19.19
C ASN A 35 11.33 6.11 18.87
N ARG A 36 11.87 6.42 17.71
CA ARG A 36 12.28 7.80 17.34
C ARG A 36 12.01 8.10 15.86
N GLU A 37 10.79 7.83 15.40
CA GLU A 37 10.40 8.12 14.01
C GLU A 37 10.60 9.58 13.62
N ASP A 38 10.28 10.50 14.52
CA ASP A 38 10.45 11.94 14.37
C ASP A 38 11.91 12.34 14.12
N PHE A 39 12.86 11.63 14.71
CA PHE A 39 14.29 11.90 14.52
C PHE A 39 14.77 11.51 13.12
N LEU A 40 14.20 10.43 12.56
CA LEU A 40 14.57 9.90 11.25
C LEU A 40 13.88 10.63 10.10
N PHE A 41 12.65 11.09 10.32
CA PHE A 41 11.82 11.65 9.24
C PHE A 41 11.64 13.16 9.33
N ASN A 42 11.68 13.77 10.52
CA ASN A 42 11.43 15.19 10.74
C ASN A 42 12.65 15.96 11.28
N GLY A 43 13.69 15.25 11.69
CA GLY A 43 14.90 15.88 12.23
C GLY A 43 15.71 16.56 11.13
N GLN A 44 15.78 17.89 11.15
CA GLN A 44 16.87 18.56 10.47
C GLN A 44 18.16 18.18 11.22
N PRO A 45 19.10 17.45 10.61
CA PRO A 45 20.31 17.04 11.29
C PRO A 45 21.16 18.30 11.59
N LYS A 46 21.16 18.72 12.84
CA LYS A 46 22.12 19.73 13.34
C LYS A 46 23.53 19.17 13.50
N LEU A 47 23.70 17.87 13.28
CA LEU A 47 24.99 17.19 13.33
C LEU A 47 25.66 17.25 11.96
N ARG A 48 26.64 18.12 11.84
CA ARG A 48 27.62 18.08 10.76
C ARG A 48 28.53 16.85 10.98
N GLY A 49 28.05 15.70 10.55
CA GLY A 49 28.88 14.50 10.44
C GLY A 49 29.50 14.39 9.04
N PRO A 50 30.44 13.47 8.81
CA PRO A 50 31.10 13.29 7.52
C PRO A 50 30.22 12.69 6.42
N GLY A 51 28.91 12.86 6.49
CA GLY A 51 27.94 12.39 5.49
C GLY A 51 26.92 13.48 5.20
N ASP A 52 26.88 13.95 3.95
CA ASP A 52 25.79 14.79 3.47
C ASP A 52 24.54 13.95 3.26
N LEU A 53 23.46 14.29 3.96
CA LEU A 53 22.13 13.78 3.66
C LEU A 53 21.65 14.39 2.33
N LYS A 54 21.84 13.67 1.24
CA LYS A 54 21.29 14.05 -0.06
C LYS A 54 19.78 13.84 -0.02
N GLN A 55 19.00 14.86 -0.37
CA GLN A 55 17.54 14.79 -0.47
C GLN A 55 17.03 13.67 -1.39
N ASN A 56 17.88 13.20 -2.31
CA ASN A 56 17.59 12.13 -3.26
C ASN A 56 18.36 10.83 -2.94
N GLY A 57 18.81 10.64 -1.69
CA GLY A 57 19.45 9.40 -1.27
C GLY A 57 18.48 8.22 -1.38
N ARG A 58 18.95 7.08 -1.91
CA ARG A 58 18.17 5.84 -1.90
C ARG A 58 18.12 5.32 -0.47
N ARG A 59 16.92 4.98 0.00
CA ARG A 59 16.75 4.33 1.31
C ARG A 59 17.48 2.98 1.32
N SER A 60 18.07 2.63 2.46
CA SER A 60 18.67 1.31 2.62
C SER A 60 17.61 0.21 2.52
N LEU A 61 18.01 -0.98 2.09
CA LEU A 61 17.14 -2.15 2.04
C LEU A 61 16.45 -2.41 3.39
N GLU A 62 17.19 -2.28 4.47
CA GLU A 62 16.69 -2.51 5.83
C GLU A 62 15.65 -1.46 6.23
N ALA A 63 15.89 -0.18 5.95
CA ALA A 63 14.93 0.89 6.20
C ALA A 63 13.60 0.67 5.45
N VAL A 64 13.67 0.23 4.19
CA VAL A 64 12.47 -0.10 3.40
C VAL A 64 11.71 -1.28 4.01
N MET A 65 12.41 -2.33 4.45
CA MET A 65 11.79 -3.49 5.09
C MET A 65 11.10 -3.13 6.40
N ILE A 66 11.74 -2.32 7.25
CA ILE A 66 11.17 -1.87 8.52
C ILE A 66 9.91 -1.06 8.26
N LEU A 67 10.00 -0.03 7.42
CA LEU A 67 8.87 0.84 7.09
C LEU A 67 7.70 0.03 6.48
N ALA A 68 7.98 -0.84 5.53
CA ALA A 68 6.96 -1.70 4.94
C ALA A 68 6.31 -2.66 5.97
N GLY A 69 7.11 -3.14 6.93
CA GLY A 69 6.60 -3.94 8.05
C GLY A 69 5.67 -3.15 8.97
N GLN A 70 6.00 -1.90 9.29
CA GLN A 70 5.15 -0.98 10.06
C GLN A 70 3.84 -0.68 9.32
N ILE A 71 3.92 -0.36 8.03
CA ILE A 71 2.75 -0.14 7.19
C ILE A 71 1.86 -1.39 7.17
N ALA A 72 2.43 -2.58 6.99
CA ALA A 72 1.66 -3.83 7.01
C ALA A 72 0.93 -4.04 8.35
N ARG A 73 1.58 -3.77 9.48
CA ARG A 73 0.98 -3.84 10.83
C ARG A 73 -0.15 -2.82 10.99
N ALA A 74 0.06 -1.57 10.51
CA ALA A 74 -0.97 -0.54 10.58
C ALA A 74 -2.24 -0.95 9.81
N TYR A 75 -2.09 -1.49 8.61
CA TYR A 75 -3.22 -2.00 7.82
C TYR A 75 -3.88 -3.23 8.44
N GLU A 76 -3.12 -4.15 9.02
CA GLU A 76 -3.69 -5.29 9.76
C GLU A 76 -4.53 -4.84 10.94
N ASN A 77 -3.98 -3.96 11.77
CA ASN A 77 -4.66 -3.42 12.94
C ASN A 77 -5.89 -2.59 12.57
N GLY A 78 -5.83 -1.87 11.45
CA GLY A 78 -6.93 -1.06 10.95
C GLY A 78 -8.05 -1.86 10.29
N TYR A 79 -7.79 -3.08 9.83
CA TYR A 79 -8.74 -3.85 9.00
C TYR A 79 -10.11 -4.04 9.66
N GLY A 80 -10.16 -4.41 10.94
CA GLY A 80 -11.41 -4.60 11.67
C GLY A 80 -12.26 -3.33 11.70
N TYR A 81 -11.63 -2.19 11.94
CA TYR A 81 -12.30 -0.90 11.92
C TYR A 81 -12.87 -0.57 10.54
N PHE A 82 -12.08 -0.68 9.48
CA PHE A 82 -12.54 -0.36 8.12
C PHE A 82 -13.60 -1.32 7.60
N LYS A 83 -13.55 -2.59 8.00
CA LYS A 83 -14.61 -3.55 7.66
C LYS A 83 -15.96 -3.15 8.26
N ALA A 84 -15.98 -2.61 9.49
CA ALA A 84 -17.19 -2.21 10.18
C ALA A 84 -17.64 -0.77 9.88
N ASN A 85 -16.69 0.15 9.66
CA ASN A 85 -16.93 1.59 9.65
C ASN A 85 -16.41 2.29 8.37
N SER A 86 -16.29 1.58 7.25
CA SER A 86 -15.87 2.21 5.99
C SER A 86 -16.86 3.30 5.58
N ARG A 87 -16.32 4.47 5.27
CA ARG A 87 -17.14 5.57 4.75
C ARG A 87 -17.53 5.32 3.30
N PHE A 88 -18.73 5.74 2.99
CA PHE A 88 -19.31 5.68 1.66
C PHE A 88 -20.08 6.96 1.35
N HIS A 89 -20.36 7.19 0.10
CA HIS A 89 -21.34 8.18 -0.33
C HIS A 89 -22.46 7.47 -1.08
N THR A 90 -23.65 8.07 -1.06
CA THR A 90 -24.77 7.56 -1.80
C THR A 90 -24.79 8.13 -3.21
N LYS A 91 -24.70 7.27 -4.21
CA LYS A 91 -24.87 7.62 -5.62
C LYS A 91 -26.30 7.33 -6.05
N LYS A 92 -26.89 8.29 -6.73
CA LYS A 92 -28.16 8.11 -7.43
C LYS A 92 -27.90 7.51 -8.80
N VAL A 93 -28.32 6.27 -9.02
CA VAL A 93 -28.11 5.55 -10.27
C VAL A 93 -29.46 5.25 -10.90
N PRO A 94 -29.68 5.59 -12.18
CA PRO A 94 -30.88 5.17 -12.88
C PRO A 94 -30.87 3.65 -13.05
N ALA A 95 -31.96 3.00 -12.71
CA ALA A 95 -32.15 1.57 -12.87
C ALA A 95 -33.57 1.30 -13.38
N VAL A 96 -33.74 0.27 -14.20
CA VAL A 96 -35.03 -0.20 -14.66
C VAL A 96 -35.51 -1.29 -13.71
N GLU A 97 -36.60 -1.01 -13.00
CA GLU A 97 -37.15 -1.91 -11.99
C GLU A 97 -38.64 -2.17 -12.22
N ASP A 98 -39.13 -3.25 -11.65
CA ASP A 98 -40.55 -3.57 -11.63
C ASP A 98 -41.32 -2.48 -10.85
N LEU A 99 -42.57 -2.22 -11.25
CA LEU A 99 -43.42 -1.14 -10.69
C LEU A 99 -43.48 -1.19 -9.15
N GLU A 100 -43.47 -2.38 -8.58
CA GLU A 100 -43.58 -2.59 -7.12
C GLU A 100 -42.35 -2.09 -6.34
N ARG A 101 -41.21 -1.95 -7.02
CA ARG A 101 -39.95 -1.53 -6.40
C ARG A 101 -39.62 -0.05 -6.59
N ILE A 102 -40.50 0.70 -7.22
CA ILE A 102 -40.25 2.10 -7.53
C ILE A 102 -40.34 2.93 -6.24
N GLN A 103 -39.25 3.64 -5.93
CA GLN A 103 -39.21 4.50 -4.76
C GLN A 103 -39.61 5.95 -5.07
N SER A 104 -39.40 6.40 -6.31
CA SER A 104 -39.73 7.78 -6.72
C SER A 104 -40.01 7.85 -8.21
N ILE A 105 -41.02 8.66 -8.55
CA ILE A 105 -41.34 8.97 -9.95
C ILE A 105 -40.68 10.31 -10.29
N THR A 106 -39.89 10.31 -11.35
CA THR A 106 -39.17 11.48 -11.85
C THR A 106 -39.64 11.79 -13.27
N PRO A 107 -39.34 12.97 -13.81
CA PRO A 107 -39.56 13.25 -15.26
C PRO A 107 -38.93 12.22 -16.17
N ALA A 108 -37.75 11.68 -15.78
CA ALA A 108 -37.09 10.62 -16.53
C ALA A 108 -37.88 9.30 -16.51
N THR A 109 -38.56 8.98 -15.40
CA THR A 109 -39.48 7.85 -15.29
C THR A 109 -40.63 7.98 -16.30
N LEU A 110 -41.24 9.15 -16.40
CA LEU A 110 -42.31 9.41 -17.35
C LEU A 110 -41.79 9.34 -18.79
N GLY A 111 -40.64 9.92 -19.08
CA GLY A 111 -40.00 9.82 -20.38
C GLY A 111 -39.72 8.37 -20.82
N TYR A 112 -39.28 7.54 -19.87
CA TYR A 112 -39.05 6.11 -20.10
C TYR A 112 -40.35 5.38 -20.47
N ILE A 113 -41.45 5.64 -19.70
CA ILE A 113 -42.74 5.02 -19.97
C ILE A 113 -43.27 5.38 -21.35
N VAL A 114 -43.13 6.64 -21.75
CA VAL A 114 -43.55 7.12 -23.08
C VAL A 114 -42.75 6.48 -24.20
N SER A 115 -41.46 6.26 -23.95
CA SER A 115 -40.54 5.67 -24.93
C SER A 115 -40.63 4.15 -25.07
N HIS A 116 -41.27 3.49 -24.08
CA HIS A 116 -41.40 2.02 -24.05
C HIS A 116 -42.84 1.59 -23.82
N PRO A 117 -43.73 1.87 -24.80
CA PRO A 117 -45.14 1.51 -24.72
C PRO A 117 -45.38 -0.03 -24.64
N GLU A 118 -44.42 -0.82 -25.10
CA GLU A 118 -44.42 -2.29 -25.01
C GLU A 118 -44.40 -2.82 -23.57
N GLU A 119 -43.89 -2.03 -22.65
CA GLU A 119 -43.89 -2.39 -21.22
C GLU A 119 -45.17 -2.04 -20.52
N LEU A 120 -46.14 -1.43 -21.20
CA LEU A 120 -47.44 -1.09 -20.64
C LEU A 120 -48.40 -2.31 -20.70
N ARG A 121 -48.95 -2.63 -19.55
CA ARG A 121 -49.96 -3.70 -19.43
C ARG A 121 -51.33 -3.10 -19.06
N GLN A 122 -52.36 -3.48 -19.78
CA GLN A 122 -53.70 -3.09 -19.46
C GLN A 122 -54.15 -3.69 -18.09
N VAL A 123 -54.73 -2.92 -17.23
CA VAL A 123 -55.16 -3.30 -15.90
C VAL A 123 -56.60 -2.85 -15.66
N ASN A 124 -57.37 -3.66 -14.97
CA ASN A 124 -58.76 -3.34 -14.56
C ASN A 124 -58.80 -2.63 -13.20
N SER A 125 -57.85 -1.73 -12.94
CA SER A 125 -57.65 -1.05 -11.66
C SER A 125 -57.77 0.45 -11.88
N SER A 126 -58.28 1.18 -10.93
CA SER A 126 -58.30 2.64 -10.94
C SER A 126 -56.93 3.28 -10.77
N ARG A 127 -55.90 2.47 -10.52
CA ARG A 127 -54.50 2.90 -10.36
C ARG A 127 -53.75 2.64 -11.64
N GLY A 128 -53.45 3.65 -12.41
CA GLY A 128 -52.70 3.51 -13.65
C GLY A 128 -52.69 4.80 -14.49
N ILE A 129 -52.16 4.72 -15.71
CA ILE A 129 -52.17 5.77 -16.70
C ILE A 129 -53.38 5.56 -17.60
N ALA A 130 -54.29 6.53 -17.66
CA ALA A 130 -55.45 6.48 -18.55
C ALA A 130 -54.99 6.79 -19.99
N ILE A 131 -55.21 5.84 -20.90
CA ILE A 131 -54.97 6.03 -22.34
C ILE A 131 -56.26 5.64 -23.04
N GLY A 132 -57.00 6.62 -23.55
CA GLY A 132 -58.34 6.42 -24.07
C GLY A 132 -59.31 5.91 -22.98
N ASN A 133 -60.00 4.83 -23.19
CA ASN A 133 -60.94 4.19 -22.27
C ASN A 133 -60.33 3.07 -21.42
N CYS A 134 -59.04 2.91 -21.47
CA CYS A 134 -58.34 1.83 -20.77
C CYS A 134 -57.27 2.36 -19.82
N MET A 135 -57.06 1.61 -18.71
CA MET A 135 -56.00 1.90 -17.76
C MET A 135 -54.82 0.99 -18.01
N TYR A 136 -53.65 1.61 -18.01
CA TYR A 136 -52.37 0.92 -18.23
C TYR A 136 -51.43 1.11 -17.05
N GLN A 137 -50.70 0.08 -16.74
CA GLN A 137 -49.59 0.15 -15.78
C GLN A 137 -48.30 -0.30 -16.44
N PRO A 138 -47.19 0.39 -16.24
CA PRO A 138 -45.92 -0.09 -16.71
C PRO A 138 -45.49 -1.33 -15.92
N ARG A 139 -45.01 -2.37 -16.61
CA ARG A 139 -44.46 -3.56 -15.97
C ARG A 139 -43.11 -3.22 -15.36
N LYS A 140 -42.29 -2.50 -16.10
CA LYS A 140 -41.02 -1.97 -15.68
C LYS A 140 -40.93 -0.49 -15.98
N THR A 141 -40.16 0.22 -15.17
CA THR A 141 -39.87 1.63 -15.44
C THR A 141 -38.55 2.08 -14.86
N LEU A 142 -38.07 3.21 -15.36
CA LEU A 142 -36.86 3.83 -14.89
C LEU A 142 -37.10 4.48 -13.51
N THR A 143 -36.35 4.08 -12.52
CA THR A 143 -36.32 4.70 -11.19
C THR A 143 -34.90 5.09 -10.81
N ILE A 144 -34.78 5.93 -9.81
CA ILE A 144 -33.48 6.32 -9.26
C ILE A 144 -33.26 5.51 -7.99
N GLN A 145 -32.25 4.65 -8.04
CA GLN A 145 -31.80 3.90 -6.89
C GLN A 145 -30.64 4.58 -6.16
N ASN A 146 -30.71 4.55 -4.84
CA ASN A 146 -29.60 4.98 -4.00
C ASN A 146 -28.63 3.81 -3.79
N VAL A 147 -27.47 3.86 -4.43
CA VAL A 147 -26.42 2.85 -4.30
C VAL A 147 -25.29 3.38 -3.44
N TYR A 148 -24.89 2.60 -2.45
CA TYR A 148 -23.73 2.92 -1.63
C TYR A 148 -22.46 2.75 -2.43
N SER A 149 -21.71 3.83 -2.57
CA SER A 149 -20.41 3.83 -3.23
C SER A 149 -19.30 4.10 -2.22
N TYR A 150 -18.37 3.18 -2.10
CA TYR A 150 -17.17 3.33 -1.29
C TYR A 150 -16.07 4.10 -2.02
N ASP A 151 -16.31 4.48 -3.26
CA ASP A 151 -15.39 5.23 -4.10
C ASP A 151 -15.32 6.70 -3.69
N ILE A 152 -14.70 6.94 -2.53
CA ILE A 152 -14.41 8.26 -1.98
C ILE A 152 -12.89 8.47 -1.99
N TYR A 153 -12.48 9.74 -1.93
CA TYR A 153 -11.07 10.12 -2.01
C TYR A 153 -10.21 9.41 -0.97
N GLU A 154 -10.64 9.35 0.28
CA GLU A 154 -9.91 8.77 1.39
C GLU A 154 -9.68 7.26 1.20
N ASN A 155 -10.70 6.54 0.75
CA ASN A 155 -10.58 5.11 0.49
C ASN A 155 -9.66 4.83 -0.70
N ARG A 156 -9.70 5.70 -1.74
CA ARG A 156 -8.73 5.64 -2.86
C ARG A 156 -7.32 5.84 -2.35
N VAL A 157 -7.08 6.88 -1.54
CA VAL A 157 -5.75 7.15 -1.00
C VAL A 157 -5.20 5.96 -0.24
N LEU A 158 -6.00 5.30 0.62
CA LEU A 158 -5.56 4.13 1.36
C LEU A 158 -5.18 2.96 0.44
N LEU A 159 -5.98 2.67 -0.58
CA LEU A 159 -5.67 1.61 -1.55
C LEU A 159 -4.48 1.96 -2.44
N ASP A 160 -4.43 3.19 -2.94
CA ASP A 160 -3.37 3.66 -3.84
C ASP A 160 -2.02 3.70 -3.12
N PHE A 161 -2.00 4.10 -1.85
CA PHE A 161 -0.81 4.07 -1.02
C PHE A 161 -0.30 2.64 -0.85
N LEU A 162 -1.19 1.71 -0.47
CA LEU A 162 -0.81 0.31 -0.30
C LEU A 162 -0.26 -0.29 -1.60
N LYS A 163 -0.87 0.02 -2.73
CA LYS A 163 -0.40 -0.40 -4.05
C LYS A 163 0.95 0.20 -4.42
N THR A 164 1.18 1.47 -4.05
CA THR A 164 2.46 2.15 -4.23
C THR A 164 3.57 1.47 -3.42
N VAL A 165 3.28 1.11 -2.17
CA VAL A 165 4.23 0.38 -1.30
C VAL A 165 4.54 -1.00 -1.89
N ILE A 166 3.55 -1.75 -2.33
CA ILE A 166 3.73 -3.06 -2.98
C ILE A 166 4.66 -2.93 -4.19
N ARG A 167 4.44 -1.93 -5.05
CA ARG A 167 5.30 -1.66 -6.21
C ARG A 167 6.73 -1.33 -5.79
N SER A 168 6.90 -0.49 -4.77
CA SER A 168 8.25 -0.13 -4.27
C SER A 168 9.01 -1.34 -3.73
N ILE A 169 8.33 -2.28 -3.08
CA ILE A 169 8.93 -3.52 -2.60
C ILE A 169 9.34 -4.42 -3.79
N GLU A 170 8.48 -4.53 -4.80
CA GLU A 170 8.81 -5.32 -5.99
C GLU A 170 10.01 -4.74 -6.76
N GLU A 171 10.07 -3.41 -6.91
CA GLU A 171 11.23 -2.73 -7.50
C GLU A 171 12.52 -3.00 -6.70
N MET A 172 12.44 -2.97 -5.36
CA MET A 172 13.57 -3.26 -4.49
C MET A 172 14.02 -4.72 -4.61
N LYS A 173 13.09 -5.66 -4.67
CA LYS A 173 13.36 -7.07 -4.87
C LYS A 173 14.08 -7.32 -6.19
N GLN A 174 13.62 -6.69 -7.28
CA GLN A 174 14.29 -6.76 -8.58
C GLN A 174 15.71 -6.16 -8.54
N GLN A 175 15.93 -5.11 -7.77
CA GLN A 175 17.28 -4.56 -7.57
C GLN A 175 18.18 -5.55 -6.82
N CYS A 176 17.68 -6.22 -5.79
CA CYS A 176 18.43 -7.27 -5.10
C CYS A 176 18.80 -8.42 -6.05
N GLU A 177 17.87 -8.85 -6.89
CA GLU A 177 18.13 -9.90 -7.90
C GLU A 177 19.22 -9.49 -8.91
N LYS A 178 19.17 -8.25 -9.39
CA LYS A 178 20.21 -7.72 -10.29
C LYS A 178 21.57 -7.63 -9.61
N LEU A 179 21.63 -7.32 -8.33
CA LEU A 179 22.88 -7.27 -7.57
C LEU A 179 23.42 -8.68 -7.31
N LEU A 180 22.56 -9.62 -6.93
CA LEU A 180 22.93 -11.03 -6.75
C LEU A 180 23.50 -11.63 -8.03
N GLY A 181 22.91 -11.36 -9.19
CA GLY A 181 23.43 -11.84 -10.48
C GLY A 181 24.79 -11.28 -10.87
N ARG A 182 25.31 -10.25 -10.17
CA ARG A 182 26.66 -9.69 -10.37
C ARG A 182 27.69 -10.29 -9.41
N ILE A 183 27.26 -10.99 -8.38
CA ILE A 183 28.16 -11.64 -7.43
C ILE A 183 28.60 -12.98 -8.03
N PRO A 184 29.89 -13.20 -8.23
CA PRO A 184 30.36 -14.46 -8.81
C PRO A 184 30.08 -15.63 -7.90
N ASP A 185 29.57 -16.72 -8.48
CA ASP A 185 29.21 -17.98 -7.80
C ASP A 185 30.48 -18.75 -7.42
N LYS A 186 31.29 -18.20 -6.53
CA LYS A 186 32.46 -18.90 -6.02
C LYS A 186 32.15 -19.43 -4.63
N LYS A 187 32.27 -20.76 -4.48
CA LYS A 187 32.36 -21.43 -3.19
C LYS A 187 33.52 -20.82 -2.42
N ILE A 188 33.21 -19.93 -1.49
CA ILE A 188 34.22 -19.30 -0.66
C ILE A 188 34.36 -20.17 0.57
N TYR A 189 35.60 -20.55 0.83
CA TYR A 189 35.97 -21.29 2.02
C TYR A 189 35.60 -20.45 3.25
N ASP A 190 34.88 -21.04 4.13
CA ASP A 190 34.40 -20.44 5.39
C ASP A 190 35.59 -20.37 6.38
N THR A 191 36.52 -19.44 6.11
CA THR A 191 37.64 -19.17 7.00
C THR A 191 37.37 -17.85 7.72
N GLU A 192 37.04 -17.94 8.99
CA GLU A 192 36.75 -16.79 9.87
C GLU A 192 37.93 -15.80 10.01
N TYR A 193 39.10 -16.09 9.44
CA TYR A 193 40.34 -15.39 9.73
C TYR A 193 40.97 -14.69 8.54
N VAL A 194 40.40 -14.76 7.34
CA VAL A 194 41.01 -14.14 6.15
C VAL A 194 40.17 -12.97 5.68
N TYR A 195 40.70 -11.75 5.78
CA TYR A 195 40.16 -10.59 5.11
C TYR A 195 40.38 -10.75 3.61
N SER A 196 39.33 -11.02 2.88
CA SER A 196 39.36 -11.11 1.41
C SER A 196 38.18 -10.32 0.85
N PRO A 197 38.38 -9.56 -0.23
CA PRO A 197 37.28 -8.96 -0.97
C PRO A 197 36.20 -9.97 -1.37
N PHE A 198 36.57 -11.23 -1.60
CA PHE A 198 35.69 -12.34 -1.91
C PHE A 198 34.80 -12.73 -0.70
N LEU A 199 35.37 -12.68 0.50
CA LEU A 199 34.58 -12.94 1.73
C LEU A 199 33.49 -11.88 1.93
N ILE A 200 33.86 -10.61 1.72
CA ILE A 200 32.90 -9.50 1.80
C ILE A 200 31.79 -9.66 0.76
N LEU A 201 32.14 -10.02 -0.48
CA LEU A 201 31.18 -10.27 -1.54
C LEU A 201 30.23 -11.43 -1.20
N SER A 202 30.77 -12.53 -0.63
CA SER A 202 29.96 -13.67 -0.19
C SER A 202 28.99 -13.29 0.95
N GLN A 203 29.48 -12.58 1.97
CA GLN A 203 28.64 -12.10 3.06
C GLN A 203 27.57 -11.13 2.55
N THR A 204 27.93 -10.23 1.65
CA THR A 204 26.96 -9.33 1.00
C THR A 204 25.93 -10.11 0.20
N GLY A 205 26.34 -11.18 -0.51
CA GLY A 205 25.45 -12.08 -1.21
C GLY A 205 24.43 -12.74 -0.28
N LYS A 206 24.88 -13.34 0.82
CA LYS A 206 23.99 -13.94 1.84
C LYS A 206 23.00 -12.92 2.40
N MET A 207 23.47 -11.72 2.74
CA MET A 207 22.59 -10.65 3.24
C MET A 207 21.54 -10.20 2.20
N LEU A 208 21.91 -10.17 0.92
CA LEU A 208 20.97 -9.83 -0.15
C LEU A 208 19.93 -10.94 -0.39
N GLU A 209 20.33 -12.22 -0.29
CA GLU A 209 19.41 -13.36 -0.37
C GLU A 209 18.40 -13.33 0.77
N GLU A 210 18.86 -13.19 2.03
CA GLU A 210 17.99 -13.04 3.18
C GLU A 210 17.04 -11.84 3.05
N GLY A 211 17.58 -10.71 2.55
CA GLY A 211 16.80 -9.50 2.28
C GLY A 211 15.71 -9.74 1.23
N LYS A 212 16.04 -10.44 0.14
CA LYS A 212 15.09 -10.83 -0.91
C LYS A 212 13.97 -11.73 -0.38
N GLU A 213 14.30 -12.70 0.47
CA GLU A 213 13.29 -13.58 1.09
C GLU A 213 12.34 -12.78 1.98
N LYS A 214 12.87 -11.88 2.83
CA LYS A 214 12.06 -11.01 3.69
C LYS A 214 11.18 -10.06 2.86
N LEU A 215 11.70 -9.48 1.79
CA LEU A 215 10.92 -8.66 0.85
C LEU A 215 9.80 -9.46 0.19
N SER A 216 10.08 -10.71 -0.19
CA SER A 216 9.08 -11.60 -0.79
C SER A 216 7.96 -11.95 0.19
N ALA A 217 8.28 -12.18 1.46
CA ALA A 217 7.29 -12.40 2.51
C ALA A 217 6.43 -11.14 2.76
N LEU A 218 7.06 -9.96 2.83
CA LEU A 218 6.36 -8.68 2.96
C LEU A 218 5.47 -8.38 1.75
N HIS A 219 5.95 -8.62 0.55
CA HIS A 219 5.17 -8.46 -0.67
C HIS A 219 3.90 -9.30 -0.64
N LYS A 220 4.00 -10.59 -0.32
CA LYS A 220 2.84 -11.48 -0.19
C LYS A 220 1.85 -10.97 0.87
N LYS A 221 2.36 -10.53 2.03
CA LYS A 221 1.55 -10.01 3.12
C LYS A 221 0.78 -8.75 2.70
N LEU A 222 1.46 -7.79 2.09
CA LEU A 222 0.85 -6.53 1.63
C LEU A 222 -0.13 -6.75 0.48
N THR A 223 0.16 -7.67 -0.44
CA THR A 223 -0.76 -8.04 -1.52
C THR A 223 -2.06 -8.62 -0.95
N ARG A 224 -1.96 -9.51 0.04
CA ARG A 224 -3.15 -10.03 0.73
C ARG A 224 -3.96 -8.93 1.41
N LEU A 225 -3.30 -7.99 2.08
CA LEU A 225 -3.97 -6.83 2.69
C LEU A 225 -4.66 -5.96 1.64
N TYR A 226 -3.99 -5.68 0.53
CA TYR A 226 -4.58 -4.96 -0.59
C TYR A 226 -5.86 -5.63 -1.12
N GLU A 227 -5.84 -6.94 -1.31
CA GLU A 227 -7.02 -7.69 -1.74
C GLU A 227 -8.16 -7.60 -0.71
N MET A 228 -7.84 -7.67 0.58
CA MET A 228 -8.82 -7.54 1.67
C MET A 228 -9.48 -6.16 1.67
N TYR A 229 -8.71 -5.09 1.55
CA TYR A 229 -9.22 -3.71 1.50
C TYR A 229 -9.95 -3.43 0.18
N SER A 230 -9.45 -3.93 -0.94
CA SER A 230 -10.11 -3.82 -2.25
C SER A 230 -11.51 -4.46 -2.23
N LYS A 231 -11.69 -5.58 -1.53
CA LYS A 231 -13.01 -6.21 -1.33
C LYS A 231 -13.93 -5.36 -0.47
N ILE A 232 -13.43 -4.71 0.61
CA ILE A 232 -14.25 -3.80 1.43
C ILE A 232 -14.75 -2.63 0.59
N TYR A 233 -13.85 -1.98 -0.14
CA TYR A 233 -14.18 -0.77 -0.90
C TYR A 233 -14.80 -1.05 -2.27
N ARG A 234 -14.80 -2.31 -2.71
CA ARG A 234 -15.31 -2.75 -4.04
C ARG A 234 -14.69 -1.97 -5.19
N MET A 235 -13.41 -1.68 -5.06
CA MET A 235 -12.64 -0.96 -6.07
C MET A 235 -11.18 -1.41 -6.09
N THR A 236 -10.49 -1.06 -7.17
CA THR A 236 -9.04 -1.28 -7.32
C THR A 236 -8.32 0.06 -7.18
N GLY A 237 -7.21 0.07 -6.46
CA GLY A 237 -6.35 1.23 -6.33
C GLY A 237 -5.40 1.39 -7.52
N ASN A 238 -4.95 2.61 -7.73
CA ASN A 238 -3.87 2.97 -8.63
C ASN A 238 -2.62 3.30 -7.80
N CYS A 239 -1.44 3.40 -8.41
CA CYS A 239 -0.28 3.90 -7.70
C CYS A 239 -0.39 5.42 -7.52
N MET A 240 -0.07 5.91 -6.33
CA MET A 240 -0.06 7.34 -6.07
C MET A 240 1.02 8.04 -6.91
N SER A 241 0.68 9.17 -7.49
CA SER A 241 1.62 10.03 -8.23
C SER A 241 2.23 11.15 -7.38
N GLY A 242 1.73 11.36 -6.16
CA GLY A 242 2.21 12.39 -5.25
C GLY A 242 1.62 12.25 -3.84
N PRO A 243 1.98 13.15 -2.92
CA PRO A 243 1.50 13.10 -1.55
C PRO A 243 -0.03 13.30 -1.50
N PRO A 244 -0.73 12.58 -0.59
CA PRO A 244 -2.16 12.74 -0.42
C PRO A 244 -2.48 14.10 0.20
N LYS A 245 -3.66 14.64 -0.14
CA LYS A 245 -4.16 15.87 0.46
C LYS A 245 -4.82 15.55 1.81
N ALA A 246 -4.53 16.35 2.83
CA ALA A 246 -5.24 16.28 4.09
C ALA A 246 -6.71 16.66 3.88
N THR A 247 -7.61 15.78 4.32
CA THR A 247 -9.07 16.03 4.30
C THR A 247 -9.60 16.06 5.73
N PRO A 248 -10.78 16.65 5.98
CA PRO A 248 -11.40 16.59 7.30
C PRO A 248 -11.60 15.15 7.82
N VAL A 249 -11.78 14.19 6.92
CA VAL A 249 -11.93 12.77 7.28
C VAL A 249 -10.62 12.23 7.85
N PHE A 250 -9.49 12.49 7.19
CA PHE A 250 -8.17 12.10 7.70
C PHE A 250 -7.83 12.78 9.03
N MET A 251 -8.31 13.99 9.25
CA MET A 251 -8.01 14.74 10.47
C MET A 251 -8.88 14.33 11.67
N HIS A 252 -10.16 14.01 11.44
CA HIS A 252 -11.14 13.88 12.52
C HIS A 252 -11.72 12.48 12.72
N VAL A 253 -11.60 11.58 11.74
CA VAL A 253 -12.13 10.22 11.86
C VAL A 253 -11.04 9.29 12.38
N PRO A 254 -11.19 8.71 13.59
CA PRO A 254 -10.10 8.02 14.30
C PRO A 254 -9.37 6.95 13.48
N GLY A 255 -10.09 6.11 12.73
CA GLY A 255 -9.49 5.06 11.90
C GLY A 255 -8.67 5.63 10.74
N TYR A 256 -9.21 6.63 10.06
CA TYR A 256 -8.53 7.30 8.95
C TYR A 256 -7.35 8.15 9.43
N ASN A 257 -7.50 8.82 10.58
CA ASN A 257 -6.43 9.61 11.19
C ASN A 257 -5.21 8.74 11.51
N ARG A 258 -5.41 7.57 12.14
CA ARG A 258 -4.32 6.62 12.44
C ARG A 258 -3.59 6.09 11.23
N MET A 259 -4.27 6.02 10.09
CA MET A 259 -3.65 5.53 8.84
C MET A 259 -2.97 6.63 8.05
N PHE A 260 -3.37 7.88 8.29
CA PHE A 260 -2.81 9.06 7.61
C PHE A 260 -1.59 9.65 8.34
N ALA A 261 -1.58 9.56 9.67
CA ALA A 261 -0.46 9.98 10.53
C ALA A 261 0.76 9.06 10.37
#